data_f0f54b246b76e42ba7877fa306492fad
#
_entry.id   f0f54b246b76e42ba7877fa306492fad
#
_cell.length_a   1.000
_cell.length_b   1.000
_cell.length_c   1.000
_cell.angle_alpha   90.00
_cell.angle_beta   90.00
_cell.angle_gamma   90.00
#
_symmetry.space_group_name_H-M   'P 1'
#
loop_
_entity.id
_entity.type
_entity.pdbx_description
1 polymer ?
#
loop_
_entity_poly.entity_id
_entity_poly.type
_entity_poly.pdbx_seq_one_letter_code
_entity_poly.pdbx_strand_id
1 'polypeptide(L)'
;DDPEYIMKLRNVAEAIKTLYSEVTDAEKTTVQQAGGLYVMGTNRHESSRIDSQLRGRAGRQGDPGTSRFFLSFEDDMFVVFGGDSLQNILKMFRVTDDMPVEAPQVSESLDKVQKAVEEKYREIRGEIFKFDEVLNGQRKVIYSQRRNVLNSSDEDSLSLIKTYNNALIADLVKAQTDGGSVDAEKLIEIVGQF
;
A
#
# COMPACT_ATOMS: atom_id res chain seq x y z
N ASP A 1 -6.84 -33.26 -21.74
CA ASP A 1 -5.62 -34.04 -22.03
C ASP A 1 -4.48 -33.07 -22.28
N ASP A 2 -3.45 -33.18 -21.44
CA ASP A 2 -2.26 -32.33 -21.59
C ASP A 2 -1.47 -32.73 -22.86
N PRO A 3 -0.92 -31.77 -23.60
CA PRO A 3 -0.08 -32.04 -24.74
C PRO A 3 1.10 -32.97 -24.39
N GLU A 4 1.51 -33.83 -25.32
CA GLU A 4 2.57 -34.85 -25.12
C GLU A 4 3.89 -34.26 -24.55
N TYR A 5 4.24 -33.03 -24.95
CA TYR A 5 5.44 -32.36 -24.42
C TYR A 5 5.33 -32.00 -22.93
N ILE A 6 4.11 -31.66 -22.43
CA ILE A 6 3.88 -31.38 -21.01
C ILE A 6 4.05 -32.67 -20.19
N MET A 7 3.55 -33.79 -20.68
CA MET A 7 3.77 -35.08 -20.00
C MET A 7 5.24 -35.45 -19.94
N LYS A 8 6.00 -35.24 -21.02
CA LYS A 8 7.45 -35.44 -21.01
C LYS A 8 8.15 -34.55 -20.01
N LEU A 9 7.79 -33.26 -19.93
CA LEU A 9 8.34 -32.34 -18.94
C LEU A 9 8.05 -32.75 -17.49
N ARG A 10 6.82 -33.19 -17.21
CA ARG A 10 6.46 -33.73 -15.88
C ARG A 10 7.30 -34.94 -15.50
N ASN A 11 7.45 -35.92 -16.44
CA ASN A 11 8.25 -37.11 -16.18
C ASN A 11 9.72 -36.75 -15.87
N VAL A 12 10.29 -35.80 -16.61
CA VAL A 12 11.65 -35.30 -16.33
C VAL A 12 11.73 -34.61 -14.98
N ALA A 13 10.76 -33.77 -14.64
CA ALA A 13 10.70 -33.08 -13.34
C ALA A 13 10.57 -34.08 -12.17
N GLU A 14 9.75 -35.12 -12.31
CA GLU A 14 9.63 -36.18 -11.31
C GLU A 14 10.91 -36.98 -11.15
N ALA A 15 11.57 -37.33 -12.27
CA ALA A 15 12.86 -38.02 -12.23
C ALA A 15 13.94 -37.17 -11.51
N ILE A 16 14.01 -35.88 -11.81
CA ILE A 16 14.93 -34.96 -11.13
C ILE A 16 14.61 -34.90 -9.63
N LYS A 17 13.30 -34.72 -9.29
CA LYS A 17 12.87 -34.67 -7.90
C LYS A 17 13.26 -35.93 -7.12
N THR A 18 13.05 -37.11 -7.72
CA THR A 18 13.40 -38.39 -7.09
C THR A 18 14.91 -38.52 -6.90
N LEU A 19 15.70 -38.09 -7.89
CA LEU A 19 17.17 -38.16 -7.83
C LEU A 19 17.75 -37.32 -6.69
N TYR A 20 17.17 -36.15 -6.44
CA TYR A 20 17.67 -35.23 -5.41
C TYR A 20 16.98 -35.37 -4.05
N SER A 21 15.87 -36.11 -3.93
CA SER A 21 15.11 -36.25 -2.69
C SER A 21 15.95 -36.83 -1.55
N GLU A 22 16.73 -37.87 -1.80
CA GLU A 22 17.56 -38.50 -0.76
C GLU A 22 18.59 -37.52 -0.17
N VAL A 23 19.23 -36.73 -1.02
CA VAL A 23 20.25 -35.75 -0.61
C VAL A 23 19.56 -34.60 0.16
N THR A 24 18.49 -34.05 -0.38
CA THR A 24 17.77 -32.94 0.24
C THR A 24 17.09 -33.32 1.56
N ASP A 25 16.61 -34.55 1.72
CA ASP A 25 16.00 -35.02 2.97
C ASP A 25 17.08 -35.24 4.05
N ALA A 26 18.28 -35.71 3.69
CA ALA A 26 19.41 -35.79 4.61
C ALA A 26 19.89 -34.40 5.05
N GLU A 27 20.02 -33.46 4.10
CA GLU A 27 20.36 -32.05 4.39
C GLU A 27 19.30 -31.36 5.27
N LYS A 28 18.02 -31.60 5.00
CA LYS A 28 16.89 -31.08 5.82
C LYS A 28 17.02 -31.53 7.26
N THR A 29 17.32 -32.80 7.48
CA THR A 29 17.51 -33.35 8.83
C THR A 29 18.67 -32.68 9.55
N THR A 30 19.79 -32.46 8.85
CA THR A 30 20.96 -31.76 9.39
C THR A 30 20.62 -30.30 9.77
N VAL A 31 19.88 -29.58 8.91
CA VAL A 31 19.43 -28.20 9.18
C VAL A 31 18.50 -28.16 10.39
N GLN A 32 17.57 -29.11 10.50
CA GLN A 32 16.65 -29.17 11.65
C GLN A 32 17.40 -29.44 12.96
N GLN A 33 18.39 -30.33 12.95
CA GLN A 33 19.26 -30.62 14.12
C GLN A 33 20.11 -29.40 14.53
N ALA A 34 20.52 -28.58 13.56
CA ALA A 34 21.23 -27.32 13.81
C ALA A 34 20.33 -26.20 14.37
N GLY A 35 19.03 -26.43 14.52
CA GLY A 35 18.08 -25.45 15.03
C GLY A 35 17.25 -24.74 13.94
N GLY A 36 17.34 -25.20 12.71
CA GLY A 36 16.56 -24.68 11.58
C GLY A 36 17.06 -23.37 11.02
N LEU A 37 16.18 -22.63 10.35
CA LEU A 37 16.52 -21.36 9.73
C LEU A 37 16.70 -20.25 10.77
N TYR A 38 17.85 -19.60 10.73
CA TYR A 38 18.13 -18.40 11.52
C TYR A 38 17.91 -17.15 10.66
N VAL A 39 16.95 -16.30 11.04
CA VAL A 39 16.60 -15.06 10.34
C VAL A 39 17.12 -13.86 11.11
N MET A 40 18.03 -13.11 10.51
CA MET A 40 18.54 -11.84 11.06
C MET A 40 17.88 -10.66 10.39
N GLY A 41 17.27 -9.76 11.18
CA GLY A 41 16.83 -8.45 10.75
C GLY A 41 17.84 -7.40 11.20
N THR A 42 18.38 -6.61 10.29
CA THR A 42 19.34 -5.53 10.59
C THR A 42 18.68 -4.17 10.69
N ASN A 43 17.38 -4.10 10.47
CA ASN A 43 16.55 -2.90 10.62
C ASN A 43 15.11 -3.31 10.91
N ARG A 44 14.31 -2.40 11.49
CA ARG A 44 12.86 -2.52 11.61
C ARG A 44 12.17 -1.90 10.41
N HIS A 45 11.07 -2.50 9.98
CA HIS A 45 10.19 -1.89 8.99
C HIS A 45 9.22 -0.90 9.65
N GLU A 46 8.66 -0.03 8.83
CA GLU A 46 7.63 0.92 9.27
C GLU A 46 6.34 0.23 9.78
N SER A 47 6.19 -1.05 9.52
CA SER A 47 5.04 -1.86 9.94
C SER A 47 5.49 -3.14 10.64
N SER A 48 5.00 -3.33 11.84
CA SER A 48 5.20 -4.54 12.65
C SER A 48 4.72 -5.81 11.94
N ARG A 49 3.74 -5.69 11.04
CA ARG A 49 3.26 -6.79 10.22
C ARG A 49 4.35 -7.32 9.27
N ILE A 50 5.16 -6.43 8.69
CA ILE A 50 6.25 -6.83 7.79
C ILE A 50 7.35 -7.53 8.59
N ASP A 51 7.69 -7.02 9.79
CA ASP A 51 8.63 -7.69 10.70
C ASP A 51 8.13 -9.08 11.11
N SER A 52 6.82 -9.22 11.37
CA SER A 52 6.22 -10.51 11.66
C SER A 52 6.27 -11.48 10.47
N GLN A 53 6.15 -10.97 9.24
CA GLN A 53 6.34 -11.78 8.02
C GLN A 53 7.80 -12.22 7.87
N LEU A 54 8.76 -11.36 8.23
CA LEU A 54 10.17 -11.72 8.23
C LEU A 54 10.46 -12.79 9.29
N ARG A 55 9.98 -12.62 10.53
CA ARG A 55 10.08 -13.62 11.60
C ARG A 55 9.44 -14.95 11.20
N GLY A 56 8.30 -14.90 10.52
CA GLY A 56 7.59 -16.07 10.02
C GLY A 56 8.28 -16.79 8.87
N ARG A 57 9.46 -16.34 8.43
CA ARG A 57 10.31 -17.12 7.52
C ARG A 57 11.01 -18.27 8.24
N ALA A 58 11.32 -18.09 9.52
CA ALA A 58 11.79 -19.17 10.39
C ALA A 58 10.61 -20.01 10.91
N GLY A 59 10.83 -21.27 11.21
CA GLY A 59 9.85 -22.14 11.87
C GLY A 59 8.59 -22.45 11.04
N ARG A 60 8.68 -22.55 9.72
CA ARG A 60 7.54 -22.87 8.87
C ARG A 60 7.11 -24.33 9.06
N GLN A 61 5.78 -24.55 9.06
CA GLN A 61 5.15 -25.88 9.15
C GLN A 61 5.62 -26.70 10.37
N GLY A 62 6.03 -26.02 11.46
CA GLY A 62 6.51 -26.70 12.67
C GLY A 62 8.01 -27.03 12.67
N ASP A 63 8.74 -26.65 11.63
CA ASP A 63 10.21 -26.77 11.65
C ASP A 63 10.81 -25.84 12.72
N PRO A 64 11.94 -26.22 13.35
CA PRO A 64 12.65 -25.34 14.25
C PRO A 64 13.17 -24.11 13.50
N GLY A 65 13.29 -23.00 14.22
CA GLY A 65 13.82 -21.76 13.64
C GLY A 65 13.96 -20.66 14.65
N THR A 66 14.84 -19.71 14.39
CA THR A 66 15.11 -18.58 15.27
C THR A 66 15.11 -17.30 14.48
N SER A 67 14.61 -16.21 15.08
CA SER A 67 14.72 -14.89 14.50
C SER A 67 15.26 -13.88 15.50
N ARG A 68 16.13 -12.98 15.07
CA ARG A 68 16.69 -11.91 15.90
C ARG A 68 16.82 -10.63 15.10
N PHE A 69 16.49 -9.49 15.75
CA PHE A 69 16.73 -8.17 15.20
C PHE A 69 17.94 -7.53 15.87
N PHE A 70 18.83 -6.96 15.05
CA PHE A 70 19.95 -6.13 15.45
C PHE A 70 19.67 -4.72 14.95
N LEU A 71 19.51 -3.78 15.86
CA LEU A 71 19.03 -2.43 15.56
C LEU A 71 20.04 -1.41 16.06
N SER A 72 20.19 -0.31 15.33
CA SER A 72 20.92 0.85 15.77
C SER A 72 19.96 1.95 16.20
N PHE A 73 20.32 2.70 17.23
CA PHE A 73 19.60 3.93 17.58
C PHE A 73 19.77 5.05 16.55
N GLU A 74 20.71 4.88 15.62
CA GLU A 74 20.93 5.76 14.48
C GLU A 74 20.06 5.41 13.27
N ASP A 75 19.29 4.30 13.31
CA ASP A 75 18.36 3.95 12.24
C ASP A 75 17.33 5.08 12.07
N ASP A 76 17.02 5.44 10.84
CA ASP A 76 16.16 6.58 10.47
C ASP A 76 14.84 6.60 11.24
N MET A 77 14.24 5.43 11.46
CA MET A 77 12.99 5.31 12.19
C MET A 77 13.12 5.82 13.64
N PHE A 78 14.23 5.52 14.29
CA PHE A 78 14.46 5.93 15.68
C PHE A 78 14.93 7.38 15.80
N VAL A 79 15.71 7.85 14.83
CA VAL A 79 16.15 9.26 14.78
C VAL A 79 14.96 10.18 14.55
N VAL A 80 14.06 9.84 13.63
CA VAL A 80 12.93 10.70 13.25
C VAL A 80 11.77 10.62 14.26
N PHE A 81 11.46 9.43 14.79
CA PHE A 81 10.29 9.21 15.63
C PHE A 81 10.59 8.87 17.10
N GLY A 82 11.84 8.57 17.43
CA GLY A 82 12.24 8.16 18.79
C GLY A 82 12.20 9.28 19.82
N GLY A 83 12.48 10.49 19.41
CA GLY A 83 12.39 11.71 20.22
C GLY A 83 13.02 11.59 21.62
N ASP A 84 12.41 12.25 22.60
CA ASP A 84 12.88 12.28 23.99
C ASP A 84 12.87 10.91 24.67
N SER A 85 11.97 10.02 24.26
CA SER A 85 11.87 8.67 24.83
C SER A 85 13.14 7.87 24.60
N LEU A 86 13.70 7.95 23.40
CA LEU A 86 14.93 7.27 23.04
C LEU A 86 16.14 7.87 23.79
N GLN A 87 16.22 9.20 23.85
CA GLN A 87 17.26 9.89 24.57
C GLN A 87 17.27 9.53 26.07
N ASN A 88 16.09 9.40 26.68
CA ASN A 88 15.96 8.98 28.06
C ASN A 88 16.48 7.56 28.31
N ILE A 89 16.23 6.66 27.37
CA ILE A 89 16.74 5.28 27.42
C ILE A 89 18.26 5.28 27.33
N LEU A 90 18.84 5.99 26.38
CA LEU A 90 20.29 6.10 26.23
C LEU A 90 20.97 6.63 27.49
N LYS A 91 20.38 7.66 28.12
CA LYS A 91 20.86 8.23 29.39
C LYS A 91 20.72 7.26 30.56
N MET A 92 19.59 6.55 30.63
CA MET A 92 19.30 5.60 31.73
C MET A 92 20.25 4.41 31.72
N PHE A 93 20.55 3.87 30.55
CA PHE A 93 21.45 2.72 30.39
C PHE A 93 22.92 3.11 30.24
N ARG A 94 23.25 4.42 30.21
CA ARG A 94 24.61 4.92 29.99
C ARG A 94 25.28 4.25 28.80
N VAL A 95 24.52 4.09 27.72
CA VAL A 95 24.96 3.39 26.50
C VAL A 95 26.12 4.16 25.88
N THR A 96 27.23 3.48 25.65
CA THR A 96 28.35 3.94 24.84
C THR A 96 28.22 3.33 23.45
N ASP A 97 28.80 3.99 22.43
CA ASP A 97 28.58 3.70 21.02
C ASP A 97 28.79 2.22 20.61
N ASP A 98 29.66 1.50 21.32
CA ASP A 98 30.00 0.11 21.01
C ASP A 98 29.33 -0.95 21.93
N MET A 99 28.38 -0.53 22.78
CA MET A 99 27.82 -1.44 23.78
C MET A 99 26.47 -2.00 23.34
N PRO A 100 26.35 -3.32 23.09
CA PRO A 100 25.07 -3.93 22.80
C PRO A 100 24.18 -3.91 24.04
N VAL A 101 22.95 -3.42 23.90
CA VAL A 101 21.96 -3.35 24.99
C VAL A 101 20.85 -4.33 24.73
N GLU A 102 20.75 -5.34 25.60
CA GLU A 102 19.67 -6.31 25.62
C GLU A 102 18.81 -6.13 26.88
N ALA A 103 17.77 -5.31 26.80
CA ALA A 103 16.86 -5.11 27.92
C ALA A 103 15.40 -5.10 27.40
N PRO A 104 14.46 -5.74 28.13
CA PRO A 104 13.04 -5.75 27.75
C PRO A 104 12.47 -4.35 27.62
N GLN A 105 12.88 -3.41 28.47
CA GLN A 105 12.43 -2.00 28.44
C GLN A 105 12.84 -1.28 27.14
N VAL A 106 14.01 -1.62 26.62
CA VAL A 106 14.48 -1.09 25.33
C VAL A 106 13.59 -1.62 24.20
N SER A 107 13.35 -2.94 24.19
CA SER A 107 12.47 -3.56 23.19
C SER A 107 11.07 -2.96 23.20
N GLU A 108 10.47 -2.78 24.37
CA GLU A 108 9.16 -2.15 24.52
C GLU A 108 9.13 -0.70 23.99
N SER A 109 10.20 0.02 24.22
CA SER A 109 10.30 1.41 23.74
C SER A 109 10.48 1.49 22.23
N LEU A 110 11.25 0.60 21.64
CA LEU A 110 11.38 0.47 20.19
C LEU A 110 10.04 0.07 19.55
N ASP A 111 9.29 -0.83 20.19
CA ASP A 111 7.94 -1.20 19.73
C ASP A 111 6.94 -0.03 19.81
N LYS A 112 7.07 0.85 20.81
CA LYS A 112 6.26 2.09 20.89
C LYS A 112 6.58 3.06 19.77
N VAL A 113 7.87 3.24 19.45
CA VAL A 113 8.29 4.08 18.33
C VAL A 113 7.73 3.53 17.01
N GLN A 114 7.84 2.22 16.78
CA GLN A 114 7.28 1.60 15.57
C GLN A 114 5.76 1.80 15.47
N LYS A 115 5.02 1.68 16.58
CA LYS A 115 3.58 1.95 16.59
C LYS A 115 3.25 3.40 16.25
N ALA A 116 4.04 4.36 16.74
CA ALA A 116 3.86 5.78 16.41
C ALA A 116 4.08 6.04 14.91
N VAL A 117 5.06 5.39 14.31
CA VAL A 117 5.31 5.42 12.87
C VAL A 117 4.13 4.86 12.09
N GLU A 118 3.64 3.67 12.47
CA GLU A 118 2.47 3.03 11.85
C GLU A 118 1.24 3.94 11.88
N GLU A 119 0.99 4.58 13.03
CA GLU A 119 -0.14 5.50 13.21
C GLU A 119 -0.02 6.71 12.29
N LYS A 120 1.17 7.32 12.23
CA LYS A 120 1.44 8.47 11.36
C LYS A 120 1.19 8.15 9.90
N TYR A 121 1.71 7.03 9.42
CA TYR A 121 1.46 6.60 8.04
C TYR A 121 0.01 6.21 7.79
N ARG A 122 -0.70 5.71 8.81
CA ARG A 122 -2.14 5.46 8.72
C ARG A 122 -2.94 6.74 8.55
N GLU A 123 -2.60 7.79 9.29
CA GLU A 123 -3.21 9.12 9.15
C GLU A 123 -3.01 9.68 7.73
N ILE A 124 -1.76 9.69 7.25
CA ILE A 124 -1.42 10.18 5.91
C ILE A 124 -2.21 9.44 4.84
N ARG A 125 -2.25 8.10 4.92
CA ARG A 125 -3.06 7.30 3.97
C ARG A 125 -4.53 7.61 4.07
N GLY A 126 -5.05 7.87 5.28
CA GLY A 126 -6.44 8.26 5.51
C GLY A 126 -6.78 9.60 4.85
N GLU A 127 -5.89 10.58 4.90
CA GLU A 127 -6.07 11.86 4.23
C GLU A 127 -6.04 11.71 2.70
N ILE A 128 -5.06 10.98 2.16
CA ILE A 128 -4.99 10.70 0.72
C ILE A 128 -6.27 10.00 0.25
N PHE A 129 -6.78 9.03 1.01
CA PHE A 129 -8.00 8.32 0.68
C PHE A 129 -9.22 9.26 0.58
N LYS A 130 -9.32 10.27 1.46
CA LYS A 130 -10.42 11.26 1.39
C LYS A 130 -10.38 12.05 0.08
N PHE A 131 -9.20 12.45 -0.39
CA PHE A 131 -9.06 13.11 -1.70
C PHE A 131 -9.41 12.17 -2.85
N ASP A 132 -8.94 10.94 -2.80
CA ASP A 132 -9.25 9.92 -3.82
C ASP A 132 -10.75 9.60 -3.89
N GLU A 133 -11.45 9.63 -2.74
CA GLU A 133 -12.89 9.39 -2.69
C GLU A 133 -13.67 10.46 -3.46
N VAL A 134 -13.29 11.75 -3.33
CA VAL A 134 -13.89 12.85 -4.08
C VAL A 134 -13.68 12.66 -5.59
N LEU A 135 -12.43 12.40 -6.00
CA LEU A 135 -12.09 12.14 -7.41
C LEU A 135 -12.81 10.93 -7.97
N ASN A 136 -12.91 9.86 -7.18
CA ASN A 136 -13.62 8.66 -7.56
C ASN A 136 -15.15 8.90 -7.69
N GLY A 137 -15.70 9.75 -6.82
CA GLY A 137 -17.08 10.22 -6.94
C GLY A 137 -17.32 10.94 -8.25
N GLN A 138 -16.50 11.91 -8.60
CA GLN A 138 -16.56 12.64 -9.87
C GLN A 138 -16.41 11.67 -11.08
N ARG A 139 -15.45 10.77 -11.03
CA ARG A 139 -15.23 9.74 -12.07
C ARG A 139 -16.45 8.86 -12.27
N LYS A 140 -17.07 8.39 -11.18
CA LYS A 140 -18.30 7.59 -11.25
C LYS A 140 -19.45 8.32 -11.92
N VAL A 141 -19.64 9.61 -11.63
CA VAL A 141 -20.67 10.44 -12.27
C VAL A 141 -20.41 10.52 -13.79
N ILE A 142 -19.19 10.89 -14.20
CA ILE A 142 -18.83 11.00 -15.62
C ILE A 142 -18.99 9.66 -16.35
N TYR A 143 -18.54 8.57 -15.75
CA TYR A 143 -18.68 7.25 -16.38
C TYR A 143 -20.14 6.77 -16.44
N SER A 144 -20.95 7.12 -15.44
CA SER A 144 -22.37 6.84 -15.46
C SER A 144 -23.07 7.62 -16.59
N GLN A 145 -22.79 8.91 -16.72
CA GLN A 145 -23.29 9.74 -17.80
C GLN A 145 -22.88 9.20 -19.18
N ARG A 146 -21.58 8.91 -19.35
CA ARG A 146 -21.06 8.29 -20.58
C ARG A 146 -21.78 6.99 -20.92
N ARG A 147 -21.97 6.12 -19.93
CA ARG A 147 -22.66 4.82 -20.14
C ARG A 147 -24.11 5.03 -20.54
N ASN A 148 -24.78 6.01 -19.92
CA ASN A 148 -26.17 6.35 -20.27
C ASN A 148 -26.27 6.81 -21.73
N VAL A 149 -25.36 7.69 -22.17
CA VAL A 149 -25.33 8.15 -23.57
C VAL A 149 -25.05 6.98 -24.54
N LEU A 150 -24.07 6.12 -24.24
CA LEU A 150 -23.72 4.98 -25.11
C LEU A 150 -24.82 3.91 -25.23
N ASN A 151 -25.67 3.78 -24.22
CA ASN A 151 -26.75 2.78 -24.18
C ASN A 151 -28.14 3.41 -24.50
N SER A 152 -28.21 4.71 -24.73
CA SER A 152 -29.47 5.40 -25.05
C SER A 152 -29.85 5.21 -26.53
N SER A 153 -31.14 5.26 -26.81
CA SER A 153 -31.64 5.37 -28.20
C SER A 153 -31.30 6.75 -28.80
N ASP A 154 -31.42 6.89 -30.10
CA ASP A 154 -31.22 8.17 -30.76
C ASP A 154 -32.17 9.25 -30.25
N GLU A 155 -33.43 8.91 -29.94
CA GLU A 155 -34.42 9.81 -29.37
C GLU A 155 -34.05 10.25 -27.96
N ASP A 156 -33.59 9.34 -27.12
CA ASP A 156 -33.13 9.62 -25.77
C ASP A 156 -31.85 10.48 -25.77
N SER A 157 -30.95 10.20 -26.69
CA SER A 157 -29.72 10.97 -26.89
C SER A 157 -30.03 12.41 -27.27
N LEU A 158 -30.98 12.65 -28.16
CA LEU A 158 -31.45 14.00 -28.54
C LEU A 158 -32.10 14.71 -27.35
N SER A 159 -32.87 14.00 -26.56
CA SER A 159 -33.47 14.55 -25.33
C SER A 159 -32.42 14.96 -24.32
N LEU A 160 -31.37 14.14 -24.12
CA LEU A 160 -30.23 14.46 -23.27
C LEU A 160 -29.48 15.70 -23.75
N ILE A 161 -29.19 15.80 -25.05
CA ILE A 161 -28.53 16.97 -25.64
C ILE A 161 -29.35 18.24 -25.39
N LYS A 162 -30.67 18.18 -25.60
CA LYS A 162 -31.57 19.32 -25.32
C LYS A 162 -31.52 19.74 -23.84
N THR A 163 -31.49 18.76 -22.93
CA THR A 163 -31.42 18.99 -21.51
C THR A 163 -30.11 19.69 -21.11
N TYR A 164 -28.98 19.21 -21.62
CA TYR A 164 -27.67 19.84 -21.36
C TYR A 164 -27.55 21.23 -21.98
N ASN A 165 -28.04 21.43 -23.21
CA ASN A 165 -28.07 22.74 -23.86
C ASN A 165 -28.93 23.75 -23.07
N ASN A 166 -30.09 23.34 -22.60
CA ASN A 166 -30.95 24.21 -21.81
C ASN A 166 -30.29 24.58 -20.47
N ALA A 167 -29.62 23.62 -19.80
CA ALA A 167 -28.88 23.91 -18.58
C ALA A 167 -27.71 24.86 -18.83
N LEU A 168 -26.93 24.66 -19.89
CA LEU A 168 -25.82 25.54 -20.28
C LEU A 168 -26.33 26.95 -20.59
N ILE A 169 -27.39 27.09 -21.36
CA ILE A 169 -28.01 28.39 -21.68
C ILE A 169 -28.47 29.08 -20.40
N ALA A 170 -29.12 28.37 -19.49
CA ALA A 170 -29.56 28.92 -18.21
C ALA A 170 -28.39 29.42 -17.36
N ASP A 171 -27.30 28.69 -17.29
CA ASP A 171 -26.09 29.08 -16.56
C ASP A 171 -25.38 30.29 -17.23
N LEU A 172 -25.29 30.31 -18.56
CA LEU A 172 -24.77 31.47 -19.29
C LEU A 172 -25.58 32.73 -19.07
N VAL A 173 -26.93 32.62 -19.14
CA VAL A 173 -27.81 33.73 -18.87
C VAL A 173 -27.66 34.22 -17.44
N LYS A 174 -27.59 33.31 -16.47
CA LYS A 174 -27.40 33.64 -15.07
C LYS A 174 -26.06 34.34 -14.81
N ALA A 175 -24.96 33.85 -15.42
CA ALA A 175 -23.64 34.46 -15.31
C ALA A 175 -23.57 35.89 -15.89
N GLN A 176 -24.41 36.21 -16.90
CA GLN A 176 -24.48 37.53 -17.53
C GLN A 176 -25.57 38.45 -16.92
N THR A 177 -26.31 37.94 -15.94
CA THR A 177 -27.42 38.70 -15.30
C THR A 177 -27.01 39.28 -13.93
N ASP A 178 -25.73 39.23 -13.56
CA ASP A 178 -25.23 39.80 -12.32
C ASP A 178 -25.38 41.34 -12.35
N GLY A 179 -26.38 41.84 -11.59
CA GLY A 179 -26.69 43.27 -11.52
C GLY A 179 -27.99 43.73 -12.20
N GLY A 180 -28.80 42.80 -12.75
CA GLY A 180 -30.16 43.12 -13.23
C GLY A 180 -30.28 43.57 -14.67
N SER A 181 -29.21 43.65 -15.45
CA SER A 181 -29.25 43.85 -16.90
C SER A 181 -28.52 42.73 -17.63
N VAL A 182 -29.17 42.17 -18.64
CA VAL A 182 -28.54 41.13 -19.51
C VAL A 182 -27.77 41.84 -20.62
N ASP A 183 -26.47 41.60 -20.71
CA ASP A 183 -25.65 42.06 -21.83
C ASP A 183 -25.87 41.15 -23.04
N ALA A 184 -26.82 41.54 -23.90
CA ALA A 184 -27.24 40.73 -25.04
C ALA A 184 -26.10 40.57 -26.11
N GLU A 185 -25.22 41.55 -26.26
CA GLU A 185 -24.10 41.48 -27.22
C GLU A 185 -23.08 40.47 -26.81
N LYS A 186 -22.68 40.45 -25.54
CA LYS A 186 -21.81 39.42 -24.97
C LYS A 186 -22.41 38.02 -25.02
N LEU A 187 -23.70 37.89 -24.79
CA LEU A 187 -24.40 36.61 -24.87
C LEU A 187 -24.35 36.04 -26.29
N ILE A 188 -24.57 36.86 -27.30
CA ILE A 188 -24.50 36.47 -28.73
C ILE A 188 -23.07 36.08 -29.10
N GLU A 189 -22.05 36.82 -28.62
CA GLU A 189 -20.65 36.48 -28.88
C GLU A 189 -20.27 35.13 -28.27
N ILE A 190 -20.68 34.86 -27.01
CA ILE A 190 -20.39 33.60 -26.34
C ILE A 190 -21.10 32.41 -27.00
N VAL A 191 -22.39 32.56 -27.32
CA VAL A 191 -23.15 31.49 -27.98
C VAL A 191 -22.67 31.22 -29.41
N GLY A 192 -22.10 32.25 -30.09
CA GLY A 192 -21.51 32.09 -31.41
C GLY A 192 -20.18 31.33 -31.45
N GLN A 193 -19.59 31.07 -30.26
CA GLN A 193 -18.33 30.25 -30.15
C GLN A 193 -18.60 28.74 -30.01
N PHE A 194 -19.85 28.33 -29.82
CA PHE A 194 -20.30 26.94 -29.72
C PHE A 194 -21.08 26.52 -30.96
#